data_437c6e5f396b3e184a2420b4d14d39d0
#
_entry.id   437c6e5f396b3e184a2420b4d14d39d0
#
_cell.length_a   1.000
_cell.length_b   1.000
_cell.length_c   1.000
_cell.angle_alpha   90.00
_cell.angle_beta   90.00
_cell.angle_gamma   90.00
#
_symmetry.space_group_name_H-M   'P 1'
#
loop_
_entity.id
_entity.type
_entity.pdbx_description
1 polymer ?
#
loop_
_entity_poly.entity_id
_entity_poly.type
_entity_poly.pdbx_seq_one_letter_code
_entity_poly.pdbx_strand_id
1 'polypeptide(L)'
;MTTNPTTPEARKQHSPAFRVLFVHQIDEYPNSKRRIGLLGLAVIATIVLYYTYYTQTGVTPNILATYHMSFSFYVWIVIISNAIGAFASLPASQTDRLGRSNVVIYGLLIVGILVTFGVPATHTEWTFATVICLLGLVEGAILVATPALVRDFSPQIGRASAMGFWTLGPVVGSLVVSVVAAHTLDHFTSASNPTGWHSQFYFSGITSLVVFVLCLFFLKDLSSRLRDQLMVSMSDAALLEARARGISDEELLMATQRPWAQILKWDLVGSALGIALFLLVYYAAAGFFTIYWSTVFKNSDGSNFSVAQANGLNQWFWGAEIVALIVVGFVSDKLKVRKPFMVVGAIGAIIFLILFLLRATHPYTGYSTLVFLGVCLAVCLSICYAPWMAAYTETVEAKNPALVATGLALWGWLLRLVVAISFIFLPLVINTVNPIIDNQPYATPQIQAFLKEHPASVAFATSHAALLKVINEHQAVVNAVAKNPSAANIAATIKAIGAADFAQLVANEKKLDTLVVPYTAQLDYLSAHSAQLTALQNAVNETPKQWQRWYWVCVGGMVVFLPTIFLIKGRWSPRKAKQDEEHYEELIQEELARLAQSGTPTATV
;
A
#
# COMPACT_ATOMS: atom_id res chain seq x y z
N MET A 1 -19.57 58.92 18.91
CA MET A 1 -18.68 59.03 17.75
C MET A 1 -19.02 57.90 16.80
N THR A 2 -19.71 58.25 15.73
CA THR A 2 -20.22 57.35 14.70
C THR A 2 -19.06 57.01 13.76
N THR A 3 -18.58 55.80 13.82
CA THR A 3 -17.62 55.27 12.83
C THR A 3 -18.38 54.77 11.60
N ASN A 4 -18.11 55.43 10.48
CA ASN A 4 -18.58 55.07 9.14
C ASN A 4 -18.27 53.58 8.80
N PRO A 5 -19.19 52.87 8.14
CA PRO A 5 -18.89 51.57 7.61
C PRO A 5 -17.91 51.75 6.44
N THR A 6 -16.75 51.15 6.59
CA THR A 6 -15.73 51.07 5.56
C THR A 6 -16.29 50.49 4.27
N THR A 7 -16.12 51.23 3.19
CA THR A 7 -16.36 50.85 1.79
C THR A 7 -15.95 49.44 1.48
N PRO A 8 -16.74 48.67 0.69
CA PRO A 8 -16.31 47.34 0.22
C PRO A 8 -15.03 47.48 -0.61
N GLU A 9 -13.97 46.83 -0.17
CA GLU A 9 -12.73 46.75 -0.94
C GLU A 9 -13.06 46.39 -2.40
N ALA A 10 -12.66 47.26 -3.31
CA ALA A 10 -12.86 47.11 -4.74
C ALA A 10 -12.27 45.75 -5.18
N ARG A 11 -13.13 44.77 -5.47
CA ARG A 11 -12.76 43.46 -6.03
C ARG A 11 -11.87 43.72 -7.25
N LYS A 12 -10.57 43.48 -7.16
CA LYS A 12 -9.66 43.55 -8.31
C LYS A 12 -10.29 42.76 -9.43
N GLN A 13 -10.62 43.40 -10.54
CA GLN A 13 -11.17 42.79 -11.73
C GLN A 13 -10.06 41.95 -12.37
N HIS A 14 -9.95 40.68 -11.96
CA HIS A 14 -9.06 39.71 -12.62
C HIS A 14 -9.63 39.35 -13.99
N SER A 15 -8.74 39.12 -14.97
CA SER A 15 -9.13 38.65 -16.30
C SER A 15 -9.93 37.33 -16.20
N PRO A 16 -10.83 37.05 -17.17
CA PRO A 16 -11.62 35.80 -17.14
C PRO A 16 -10.75 34.55 -17.05
N ALA A 17 -9.61 34.52 -17.77
CA ALA A 17 -8.65 33.42 -17.72
C ALA A 17 -8.03 33.25 -16.31
N PHE A 18 -7.65 34.36 -15.66
CA PHE A 18 -7.14 34.32 -14.29
C PHE A 18 -8.16 33.77 -13.31
N ARG A 19 -9.44 34.12 -13.46
CA ARG A 19 -10.52 33.60 -12.61
C ARG A 19 -10.69 32.09 -12.76
N VAL A 20 -10.67 31.59 -13.99
CA VAL A 20 -10.79 30.13 -14.23
C VAL A 20 -9.60 29.38 -13.67
N LEU A 21 -8.40 29.93 -13.77
CA LEU A 21 -7.18 29.23 -13.35
C LEU A 21 -6.92 29.31 -11.84
N PHE A 22 -7.23 30.45 -11.17
CA PHE A 22 -6.76 30.67 -9.81
C PHE A 22 -7.84 31.02 -8.78
N VAL A 23 -9.07 31.35 -9.21
CA VAL A 23 -10.14 31.77 -8.31
C VAL A 23 -11.17 30.66 -8.19
N HIS A 24 -10.93 29.72 -7.26
CA HIS A 24 -11.80 28.56 -7.04
C HIS A 24 -12.63 28.69 -5.75
N GLN A 25 -12.69 29.89 -5.12
CA GLN A 25 -13.42 30.12 -3.89
C GLN A 25 -14.89 30.49 -4.15
N ILE A 26 -15.76 30.05 -3.25
CA ILE A 26 -17.19 30.39 -3.21
C ILE A 26 -17.49 31.14 -1.90
N ASP A 27 -18.29 32.19 -2.01
CA ASP A 27 -18.67 33.05 -0.88
C ASP A 27 -20.03 32.68 -0.26
N GLU A 28 -20.78 31.77 -0.90
CA GLU A 28 -22.05 31.26 -0.43
C GLU A 28 -21.99 29.73 -0.27
N TYR A 29 -22.62 29.22 0.80
CA TYR A 29 -22.65 27.80 1.06
C TYR A 29 -23.48 27.07 0.00
N PRO A 30 -22.94 26.03 -0.67
CA PRO A 30 -23.61 25.41 -1.81
C PRO A 30 -24.83 24.59 -1.37
N ASN A 31 -25.83 24.53 -2.26
CA ASN A 31 -27.00 23.68 -2.07
C ASN A 31 -26.61 22.17 -2.06
N SER A 32 -27.50 21.32 -1.56
CA SER A 32 -27.23 19.89 -1.34
C SER A 32 -26.70 19.15 -2.58
N LYS A 33 -27.24 19.42 -3.78
CA LYS A 33 -26.81 18.76 -5.03
C LYS A 33 -25.37 19.15 -5.40
N ARG A 34 -25.07 20.45 -5.36
CA ARG A 34 -23.72 20.97 -5.67
C ARG A 34 -22.71 20.51 -4.63
N ARG A 35 -23.11 20.45 -3.37
CA ARG A 35 -22.29 19.99 -2.26
C ARG A 35 -21.88 18.51 -2.41
N ILE A 36 -22.85 17.64 -2.75
CA ILE A 36 -22.56 16.22 -3.04
C ILE A 36 -21.60 16.09 -4.23
N GLY A 37 -21.76 16.91 -5.28
CA GLY A 37 -20.84 16.95 -6.41
C GLY A 37 -19.41 17.33 -6.02
N LEU A 38 -19.25 18.36 -5.18
CA LEU A 38 -17.94 18.80 -4.68
C LEU A 38 -17.29 17.75 -3.78
N LEU A 39 -18.07 17.10 -2.90
CA LEU A 39 -17.61 15.97 -2.08
C LEU A 39 -17.17 14.80 -2.96
N GLY A 40 -17.98 14.41 -3.93
CA GLY A 40 -17.65 13.32 -4.86
C GLY A 40 -16.36 13.61 -5.63
N LEU A 41 -16.17 14.85 -6.09
CA LEU A 41 -14.96 15.24 -6.81
C LEU A 41 -13.71 15.22 -5.90
N ALA A 42 -13.83 15.65 -4.64
CA ALA A 42 -12.75 15.57 -3.66
C ALA A 42 -12.36 14.10 -3.34
N VAL A 43 -13.35 13.21 -3.25
CA VAL A 43 -13.11 11.76 -3.06
C VAL A 43 -12.45 11.16 -4.29
N ILE A 44 -12.92 11.47 -5.51
CA ILE A 44 -12.31 11.02 -6.76
C ILE A 44 -10.85 11.50 -6.86
N ALA A 45 -10.59 12.77 -6.55
CA ALA A 45 -9.24 13.32 -6.52
C ALA A 45 -8.33 12.54 -5.55
N THR A 46 -8.84 12.15 -4.39
CA THR A 46 -8.12 11.33 -3.42
C THR A 46 -7.84 9.93 -3.94
N ILE A 47 -8.83 9.27 -4.56
CA ILE A 47 -8.65 7.94 -5.16
C ILE A 47 -7.57 7.98 -6.25
N VAL A 48 -7.62 8.96 -7.14
CA VAL A 48 -6.65 9.11 -8.23
C VAL A 48 -5.24 9.40 -7.70
N LEU A 49 -5.13 10.18 -6.62
CA LEU A 49 -3.86 10.41 -5.94
C LEU A 49 -3.24 9.10 -5.46
N TYR A 50 -4.02 8.26 -4.75
CA TYR A 50 -3.54 6.94 -4.31
C TYR A 50 -3.31 5.98 -5.47
N TYR A 51 -4.11 6.04 -6.53
CA TYR A 51 -3.87 5.26 -7.74
C TYR A 51 -2.49 5.58 -8.33
N THR A 52 -2.17 6.86 -8.52
CA THR A 52 -0.88 7.28 -9.08
C THR A 52 0.30 6.89 -8.17
N TYR A 53 0.16 7.08 -6.86
CA TYR A 53 1.22 6.78 -5.91
C TYR A 53 1.48 5.26 -5.77
N TYR A 54 0.41 4.45 -5.73
CA TYR A 54 0.55 3.00 -5.59
C TYR A 54 0.81 2.26 -6.91
N THR A 55 0.78 2.92 -8.07
CA THR A 55 1.11 2.29 -9.36
C THR A 55 2.45 1.55 -9.31
N GLN A 56 3.46 2.11 -8.64
CA GLN A 56 4.77 1.48 -8.46
C GLN A 56 4.69 0.11 -7.75
N THR A 57 3.77 -0.07 -6.80
CA THR A 57 3.64 -1.32 -6.05
C THR A 57 3.05 -2.44 -6.90
N GLY A 58 2.22 -2.10 -7.89
CA GLY A 58 1.67 -3.05 -8.85
C GLY A 58 2.69 -3.62 -9.83
N VAL A 59 3.81 -2.93 -10.04
CA VAL A 59 4.85 -3.32 -11.02
C VAL A 59 6.25 -3.41 -10.39
N THR A 60 6.33 -3.55 -9.07
CA THR A 60 7.60 -3.59 -8.34
C THR A 60 8.59 -4.62 -8.89
N PRO A 61 8.22 -5.87 -9.21
CA PRO A 61 9.17 -6.82 -9.78
C PRO A 61 9.80 -6.32 -11.09
N ASN A 62 9.03 -5.65 -11.95
CA ASN A 62 9.51 -5.07 -13.20
C ASN A 62 10.47 -3.90 -12.96
N ILE A 63 10.18 -3.06 -11.96
CA ILE A 63 11.06 -1.95 -11.55
C ILE A 63 12.40 -2.48 -11.08
N LEU A 64 12.41 -3.46 -10.17
CA LEU A 64 13.65 -4.07 -9.66
C LEU A 64 14.47 -4.68 -10.80
N ALA A 65 13.83 -5.43 -11.71
CA ALA A 65 14.49 -6.05 -12.85
C ALA A 65 15.07 -5.01 -13.83
N THR A 66 14.31 -3.95 -14.16
CA THR A 66 14.72 -2.94 -15.16
C THR A 66 15.92 -2.10 -14.70
N TYR A 67 15.95 -1.71 -13.42
CA TYR A 67 17.04 -0.87 -12.88
C TYR A 67 18.13 -1.68 -12.17
N HIS A 68 18.04 -3.02 -12.14
CA HIS A 68 18.89 -3.89 -11.32
C HIS A 68 18.96 -3.42 -9.87
N MET A 69 17.81 -2.92 -9.38
CA MET A 69 17.67 -2.28 -8.08
C MET A 69 17.56 -3.31 -6.98
N SER A 70 18.26 -3.11 -5.88
CA SER A 70 18.07 -3.98 -4.71
C SER A 70 16.71 -3.76 -4.05
N PHE A 71 16.10 -4.83 -3.55
CA PHE A 71 14.83 -4.76 -2.82
C PHE A 71 14.95 -3.84 -1.60
N SER A 72 16.09 -3.88 -0.91
CA SER A 72 16.38 -2.98 0.20
C SER A 72 16.36 -1.51 -0.23
N PHE A 73 16.98 -1.17 -1.36
CA PHE A 73 16.99 0.21 -1.88
C PHE A 73 15.57 0.67 -2.26
N TYR A 74 14.78 -0.20 -2.89
CA TYR A 74 13.37 0.09 -3.17
C TYR A 74 12.55 0.37 -1.89
N VAL A 75 12.73 -0.46 -0.86
CA VAL A 75 12.06 -0.24 0.44
C VAL A 75 12.48 1.11 1.04
N TRP A 76 13.75 1.49 0.96
CA TRP A 76 14.21 2.80 1.40
C TRP A 76 13.59 3.94 0.59
N ILE A 77 13.42 3.80 -0.72
CA ILE A 77 12.70 4.80 -1.55
C ILE A 77 11.28 5.01 -1.00
N VAL A 78 10.56 3.92 -0.72
CA VAL A 78 9.20 3.98 -0.18
C VAL A 78 9.18 4.69 1.19
N ILE A 79 10.10 4.35 2.10
CA ILE A 79 10.20 4.98 3.43
C ILE A 79 10.50 6.47 3.31
N ILE A 80 11.51 6.84 2.52
CA ILE A 80 11.95 8.23 2.34
C ILE A 80 10.87 9.06 1.66
N SER A 81 10.22 8.54 0.62
CA SER A 81 9.13 9.21 -0.07
C SER A 81 7.97 9.51 0.89
N ASN A 82 7.57 8.53 1.72
CA ASN A 82 6.55 8.73 2.76
C ASN A 82 6.98 9.75 3.83
N ALA A 83 8.24 9.73 4.24
CA ALA A 83 8.79 10.70 5.20
C ALA A 83 8.76 12.12 4.62
N ILE A 84 9.20 12.31 3.38
CA ILE A 84 9.15 13.59 2.66
C ILE A 84 7.70 14.09 2.57
N GLY A 85 6.74 13.21 2.23
CA GLY A 85 5.32 13.53 2.21
C GLY A 85 4.78 13.95 3.59
N ALA A 86 5.23 13.28 4.66
CA ALA A 86 4.87 13.68 6.03
C ALA A 86 5.40 15.07 6.37
N PHE A 87 6.63 15.41 6.00
CA PHE A 87 7.17 16.77 6.17
C PHE A 87 6.44 17.80 5.30
N ALA A 88 6.07 17.45 4.07
CA ALA A 88 5.30 18.33 3.19
C ALA A 88 3.90 18.65 3.72
N SER A 89 3.36 17.82 4.60
CA SER A 89 2.06 18.06 5.26
C SER A 89 2.13 19.07 6.42
N LEU A 90 3.32 19.37 6.96
CA LEU A 90 3.46 20.28 8.12
C LEU A 90 3.04 21.72 7.84
N PRO A 91 3.36 22.37 6.68
CA PRO A 91 2.87 23.70 6.38
C PRO A 91 1.39 23.72 5.96
N ALA A 92 0.54 22.92 6.62
CA ALA A 92 -0.90 22.84 6.34
C ALA A 92 -1.61 24.20 6.39
N SER A 93 -1.15 25.14 7.22
CA SER A 93 -1.67 26.51 7.28
C SER A 93 -1.46 27.29 5.97
N GLN A 94 -0.50 26.92 5.16
CA GLN A 94 -0.27 27.55 3.84
C GLN A 94 -1.27 27.07 2.79
N THR A 95 -1.81 25.84 2.92
CA THR A 95 -2.88 25.35 2.04
C THR A 95 -4.13 26.21 2.15
N ASP A 96 -4.41 26.76 3.32
CA ASP A 96 -5.53 27.67 3.53
C ASP A 96 -5.32 29.05 2.87
N ARG A 97 -4.08 29.51 2.77
CA ARG A 97 -3.72 30.76 2.07
C ARG A 97 -3.70 30.60 0.55
N LEU A 98 -3.22 29.47 0.04
CA LEU A 98 -3.18 29.17 -1.39
C LEU A 98 -4.55 28.77 -1.97
N GLY A 99 -5.50 28.39 -1.10
CA GLY A 99 -6.78 27.77 -1.44
C GLY A 99 -6.65 26.25 -1.54
N ARG A 100 -7.50 25.55 -0.78
CA ARG A 100 -7.49 24.07 -0.72
C ARG A 100 -7.73 23.45 -2.08
N SER A 101 -8.67 23.99 -2.85
CA SER A 101 -8.95 23.55 -4.23
C SER A 101 -7.73 23.71 -5.13
N ASN A 102 -7.03 24.85 -5.05
CA ASN A 102 -5.84 25.10 -5.86
C ASN A 102 -4.73 24.09 -5.58
N VAL A 103 -4.49 23.75 -4.30
CA VAL A 103 -3.49 22.72 -3.91
C VAL A 103 -3.83 21.37 -4.52
N VAL A 104 -5.09 20.96 -4.50
CA VAL A 104 -5.53 19.69 -5.11
C VAL A 104 -5.42 19.75 -6.63
N ILE A 105 -5.90 20.82 -7.27
CA ILE A 105 -5.89 21.00 -8.73
C ILE A 105 -4.46 20.95 -9.26
N TYR A 106 -3.59 21.83 -8.78
CA TYR A 106 -2.21 21.90 -9.28
C TYR A 106 -1.34 20.75 -8.80
N GLY A 107 -1.66 20.19 -7.64
CA GLY A 107 -1.06 18.95 -7.18
C GLY A 107 -1.32 17.79 -8.14
N LEU A 108 -2.58 17.58 -8.56
CA LEU A 108 -2.94 16.56 -9.56
C LEU A 108 -2.26 16.79 -10.91
N LEU A 109 -2.10 18.05 -11.34
CA LEU A 109 -1.33 18.38 -12.54
C LEU A 109 0.14 17.94 -12.43
N ILE A 110 0.80 18.33 -11.32
CA ILE A 110 2.22 17.98 -11.09
C ILE A 110 2.39 16.47 -10.99
N VAL A 111 1.54 15.79 -10.21
CA VAL A 111 1.55 14.33 -10.10
C VAL A 111 1.31 13.68 -11.47
N GLY A 112 0.31 14.14 -12.22
CA GLY A 112 0.03 13.64 -13.57
C GLY A 112 1.20 13.77 -14.53
N ILE A 113 1.91 14.91 -14.51
CA ILE A 113 3.12 15.13 -15.33
C ILE A 113 4.27 14.23 -14.86
N LEU A 114 4.55 14.18 -13.55
CA LEU A 114 5.63 13.35 -13.01
C LEU A 114 5.40 11.86 -13.29
N VAL A 115 4.18 11.39 -13.17
CA VAL A 115 3.85 9.98 -13.40
C VAL A 115 3.84 9.64 -14.88
N THR A 116 3.25 10.51 -15.74
CA THR A 116 3.14 10.22 -17.18
C THR A 116 4.49 10.35 -17.89
N PHE A 117 5.30 11.34 -17.53
CA PHE A 117 6.52 11.66 -18.26
C PHE A 117 7.78 11.46 -17.42
N GLY A 118 7.72 11.77 -16.12
CA GLY A 118 8.87 11.72 -15.23
C GLY A 118 9.33 10.28 -14.98
N VAL A 119 8.43 9.37 -14.58
CA VAL A 119 8.80 7.96 -14.31
C VAL A 119 9.31 7.25 -15.56
N PRO A 120 8.63 7.30 -16.74
CA PRO A 120 9.13 6.64 -17.94
C PRO A 120 10.46 7.22 -18.48
N ALA A 121 10.79 8.46 -18.12
CA ALA A 121 12.05 9.09 -18.51
C ALA A 121 13.24 8.71 -17.59
N THR A 122 13.03 7.94 -16.54
CA THR A 122 14.11 7.51 -15.65
C THR A 122 14.91 6.35 -16.26
N HIS A 123 16.23 6.38 -16.12
CA HIS A 123 17.13 5.37 -16.66
C HIS A 123 18.00 4.70 -15.58
N THR A 124 17.98 5.22 -14.35
CA THR A 124 18.76 4.71 -13.23
C THR A 124 17.90 4.63 -11.98
N GLU A 125 18.30 3.78 -11.03
CA GLU A 125 17.63 3.65 -9.73
C GLU A 125 17.55 4.99 -8.97
N TRP A 126 18.57 5.86 -9.09
CA TRP A 126 18.62 7.16 -8.44
C TRP A 126 17.66 8.18 -9.07
N THR A 127 17.54 8.18 -10.41
CA THR A 127 16.57 9.06 -11.08
C THR A 127 15.15 8.62 -10.77
N PHE A 128 14.89 7.31 -10.74
CA PHE A 128 13.60 6.75 -10.28
C PHE A 128 13.31 7.17 -8.84
N ALA A 129 14.25 6.97 -7.91
CA ALA A 129 14.12 7.36 -6.51
C ALA A 129 13.77 8.86 -6.37
N THR A 130 14.45 9.72 -7.13
CA THR A 130 14.19 11.16 -7.12
C THR A 130 12.77 11.49 -7.53
N VAL A 131 12.26 10.88 -8.61
CA VAL A 131 10.88 11.12 -9.08
C VAL A 131 9.86 10.63 -8.07
N ILE A 132 10.06 9.45 -7.45
CA ILE A 132 9.16 8.93 -6.42
C ILE A 132 9.18 9.80 -5.15
N CYS A 133 10.34 10.34 -4.76
CA CYS A 133 10.42 11.28 -3.63
C CYS A 133 9.69 12.61 -3.94
N LEU A 134 9.78 13.12 -5.17
CA LEU A 134 9.01 14.29 -5.61
C LEU A 134 7.50 14.01 -5.62
N LEU A 135 7.08 12.81 -6.04
CA LEU A 135 5.68 12.37 -5.94
C LEU A 135 5.21 12.38 -4.49
N GLY A 136 5.98 11.81 -3.56
CA GLY A 136 5.68 11.82 -2.13
C GLY A 136 5.54 13.23 -1.55
N LEU A 137 6.39 14.18 -1.99
CA LEU A 137 6.31 15.58 -1.59
C LEU A 137 4.95 16.20 -1.97
N VAL A 138 4.57 16.06 -3.23
CA VAL A 138 3.32 16.64 -3.76
C VAL A 138 2.10 15.95 -3.15
N GLU A 139 2.15 14.62 -3.03
CA GLU A 139 1.11 13.82 -2.40
C GLU A 139 0.84 14.29 -0.96
N GLY A 140 1.89 14.47 -0.15
CA GLY A 140 1.76 14.94 1.23
C GLY A 140 0.99 16.26 1.35
N ALA A 141 1.20 17.19 0.41
CA ALA A 141 0.45 18.45 0.37
C ALA A 141 -1.03 18.25 0.02
N ILE A 142 -1.33 17.41 -0.97
CA ILE A 142 -2.71 17.13 -1.41
C ILE A 142 -3.48 16.38 -0.31
N LEU A 143 -2.84 15.44 0.40
CA LEU A 143 -3.46 14.65 1.48
C LEU A 143 -3.90 15.50 2.68
N VAL A 144 -3.39 16.70 2.84
CA VAL A 144 -3.90 17.67 3.84
C VAL A 144 -5.10 18.42 3.31
N ALA A 145 -5.09 18.78 2.03
CA ALA A 145 -6.15 19.59 1.42
C ALA A 145 -7.45 18.79 1.19
N THR A 146 -7.38 17.53 0.79
CA THR A 146 -8.57 16.72 0.46
C THR A 146 -9.50 16.45 1.64
N PRO A 147 -9.06 16.01 2.85
CA PRO A 147 -9.94 15.82 3.98
C PRO A 147 -10.50 17.15 4.50
N ALA A 148 -9.73 18.23 4.34
CA ALA A 148 -10.22 19.56 4.70
C ALA A 148 -11.36 20.00 3.78
N LEU A 149 -11.28 19.74 2.46
CA LEU A 149 -12.39 19.98 1.52
C LEU A 149 -13.61 19.11 1.84
N VAL A 150 -13.40 17.84 2.14
CA VAL A 150 -14.49 16.93 2.55
C VAL A 150 -15.20 17.48 3.77
N ARG A 151 -14.45 17.95 4.77
CA ARG A 151 -15.01 18.56 5.98
C ARG A 151 -15.81 19.83 5.68
N ASP A 152 -15.33 20.69 4.80
CA ASP A 152 -15.99 21.96 4.46
C ASP A 152 -17.36 21.74 3.80
N PHE A 153 -17.53 20.68 3.03
CA PHE A 153 -18.77 20.37 2.33
C PHE A 153 -19.64 19.31 3.01
N SER A 154 -19.22 18.75 4.15
CA SER A 154 -20.02 17.80 4.91
C SER A 154 -20.89 18.51 5.94
N PRO A 155 -22.22 18.27 5.99
CA PRO A 155 -23.03 18.72 7.12
C PRO A 155 -22.58 17.99 8.39
N GLN A 156 -22.80 18.56 9.56
CA GLN A 156 -22.40 17.95 10.83
C GLN A 156 -22.89 16.51 10.99
N ILE A 157 -24.17 16.26 10.68
CA ILE A 157 -24.81 14.93 10.76
C ILE A 157 -24.22 13.91 9.75
N GLY A 158 -23.68 14.37 8.63
CA GLY A 158 -23.11 13.50 7.58
C GLY A 158 -21.58 13.44 7.54
N ARG A 159 -20.91 14.15 8.45
CA ARG A 159 -19.44 14.31 8.39
C ARG A 159 -18.69 13.01 8.61
N ALA A 160 -19.11 12.18 9.56
CA ALA A 160 -18.48 10.88 9.81
C ALA A 160 -18.56 9.98 8.58
N SER A 161 -19.72 9.90 7.93
CA SER A 161 -19.90 9.15 6.68
C SER A 161 -19.04 9.69 5.54
N ALA A 162 -18.98 11.01 5.38
CA ALA A 162 -18.17 11.64 4.33
C ALA A 162 -16.67 11.40 4.55
N MET A 163 -16.18 11.46 5.78
CA MET A 163 -14.82 11.10 6.14
C MET A 163 -14.56 9.59 5.95
N GLY A 164 -15.56 8.74 6.24
CA GLY A 164 -15.51 7.31 5.93
C GLY A 164 -15.29 7.05 4.43
N PHE A 165 -16.03 7.74 3.56
CA PHE A 165 -15.81 7.65 2.11
C PHE A 165 -14.42 8.16 1.69
N TRP A 166 -13.91 9.21 2.32
CA TRP A 166 -12.56 9.68 2.05
C TRP A 166 -11.49 8.64 2.45
N THR A 167 -11.67 7.96 3.58
CA THR A 167 -10.73 6.90 4.05
C THR A 167 -10.73 5.66 3.16
N LEU A 168 -11.73 5.47 2.30
CA LEU A 168 -11.69 4.45 1.24
C LEU A 168 -10.70 4.79 0.11
N GLY A 169 -10.22 6.03 0.04
CA GLY A 169 -9.28 6.46 -1.02
C GLY A 169 -8.10 5.52 -1.25
N PRO A 170 -7.30 5.16 -0.22
CA PRO A 170 -6.17 4.23 -0.38
C PRO A 170 -6.60 2.83 -0.81
N VAL A 171 -7.71 2.31 -0.30
CA VAL A 171 -8.19 0.95 -0.62
C VAL A 171 -8.69 0.88 -2.07
N VAL A 172 -9.49 1.89 -2.48
CA VAL A 172 -9.97 1.99 -3.87
C VAL A 172 -8.82 2.27 -4.83
N GLY A 173 -7.86 3.13 -4.45
CA GLY A 173 -6.65 3.37 -5.24
C GLY A 173 -5.84 2.09 -5.48
N SER A 174 -5.63 1.29 -4.44
CA SER A 174 -4.97 -0.03 -4.54
C SER A 174 -5.76 -1.02 -5.42
N LEU A 175 -7.10 -1.01 -5.32
CA LEU A 175 -7.95 -1.82 -6.20
C LEU A 175 -7.77 -1.42 -7.66
N VAL A 176 -7.78 -0.13 -7.97
CA VAL A 176 -7.62 0.36 -9.35
C VAL A 176 -6.25 -0.04 -9.91
N VAL A 177 -5.17 0.13 -9.13
CA VAL A 177 -3.82 -0.37 -9.52
C VAL A 177 -3.89 -1.85 -9.88
N SER A 178 -4.46 -2.65 -8.99
CA SER A 178 -4.49 -4.11 -9.14
C SER A 178 -5.33 -4.54 -10.34
N VAL A 179 -6.51 -3.93 -10.55
CA VAL A 179 -7.38 -4.23 -11.69
C VAL A 179 -6.71 -3.85 -13.00
N VAL A 180 -6.16 -2.63 -13.09
CA VAL A 180 -5.53 -2.16 -14.34
C VAL A 180 -4.31 -3.03 -14.65
N ALA A 181 -3.42 -3.29 -13.67
CA ALA A 181 -2.23 -4.10 -13.89
C ALA A 181 -2.58 -5.56 -14.23
N ALA A 182 -3.56 -6.17 -13.56
CA ALA A 182 -3.99 -7.55 -13.83
C ALA A 182 -4.47 -7.77 -15.27
N HIS A 183 -5.13 -6.77 -15.87
CA HIS A 183 -5.76 -6.93 -17.17
C HIS A 183 -4.98 -6.31 -18.34
N THR A 184 -3.99 -5.46 -18.06
CA THR A 184 -3.28 -4.75 -19.15
C THR A 184 -1.78 -5.01 -19.17
N LEU A 185 -1.15 -5.38 -18.05
CA LEU A 185 0.30 -5.44 -17.97
C LEU A 185 0.91 -6.44 -18.98
N ASP A 186 0.38 -7.64 -19.07
CA ASP A 186 0.89 -8.68 -19.97
C ASP A 186 0.68 -8.36 -21.47
N HIS A 187 -0.22 -7.41 -21.80
CA HIS A 187 -0.40 -6.93 -23.18
C HIS A 187 0.72 -5.99 -23.63
N PHE A 188 1.30 -5.23 -22.69
CA PHE A 188 2.33 -4.24 -23.00
C PHE A 188 3.74 -4.71 -22.64
N THR A 189 3.87 -5.63 -21.67
CA THR A 189 5.16 -6.12 -21.21
C THR A 189 5.44 -7.51 -21.81
N SER A 190 6.58 -7.65 -22.49
CA SER A 190 7.01 -8.91 -23.10
C SER A 190 8.53 -8.99 -23.09
N ALA A 191 9.09 -10.13 -23.48
CA ALA A 191 10.54 -10.30 -23.63
C ALA A 191 11.15 -9.32 -24.65
N SER A 192 10.38 -8.93 -25.69
CA SER A 192 10.79 -7.93 -26.67
C SER A 192 10.54 -6.49 -26.20
N ASN A 193 9.72 -6.28 -25.20
CA ASN A 193 9.42 -4.97 -24.59
C ASN A 193 9.45 -5.06 -23.06
N PRO A 194 10.63 -5.20 -22.44
CA PRO A 194 10.75 -5.35 -20.99
C PRO A 194 10.34 -4.10 -20.20
N THR A 195 10.34 -2.92 -20.85
CA THR A 195 9.90 -1.64 -20.27
C THR A 195 8.41 -1.36 -20.46
N GLY A 196 7.65 -2.28 -21.04
CA GLY A 196 6.20 -2.13 -21.29
C GLY A 196 5.38 -1.86 -20.03
N TRP A 197 5.91 -2.16 -18.84
CA TRP A 197 5.31 -1.82 -17.55
C TRP A 197 5.13 -0.30 -17.33
N HIS A 198 5.85 0.56 -18.06
CA HIS A 198 5.62 2.01 -18.07
C HIS A 198 4.18 2.35 -18.46
N SER A 199 3.48 1.48 -19.21
CA SER A 199 2.05 1.64 -19.55
C SER A 199 1.18 1.90 -18.32
N GLN A 200 1.50 1.28 -17.18
CA GLN A 200 0.75 1.46 -15.94
C GLN A 200 0.87 2.90 -15.40
N PHE A 201 2.03 3.50 -15.58
CA PHE A 201 2.26 4.90 -15.23
C PHE A 201 1.60 5.85 -16.23
N TYR A 202 1.57 5.52 -17.52
CA TYR A 202 0.79 6.29 -18.49
C TYR A 202 -0.71 6.26 -18.15
N PHE A 203 -1.28 5.10 -17.80
CA PHE A 203 -2.70 5.01 -17.44
C PHE A 203 -3.01 5.82 -16.17
N SER A 204 -2.24 5.67 -15.12
CA SER A 204 -2.47 6.39 -13.87
C SER A 204 -2.22 7.89 -14.00
N GLY A 205 -1.16 8.29 -14.70
CA GLY A 205 -0.81 9.69 -14.90
C GLY A 205 -1.80 10.41 -15.80
N ILE A 206 -2.25 9.81 -16.92
CA ILE A 206 -3.30 10.37 -17.79
C ILE A 206 -4.60 10.51 -17.01
N THR A 207 -4.97 9.52 -16.18
CA THR A 207 -6.14 9.61 -15.30
C THR A 207 -6.03 10.82 -14.37
N SER A 208 -4.85 11.06 -13.79
CA SER A 208 -4.61 12.25 -12.95
C SER A 208 -4.79 13.55 -13.74
N LEU A 209 -4.27 13.62 -14.98
CA LEU A 209 -4.44 14.80 -15.85
C LEU A 209 -5.90 15.03 -16.23
N VAL A 210 -6.67 13.97 -16.51
CA VAL A 210 -8.11 14.08 -16.78
C VAL A 210 -8.85 14.61 -15.55
N VAL A 211 -8.57 14.06 -14.36
CA VAL A 211 -9.20 14.52 -13.12
C VAL A 211 -8.71 15.92 -12.73
N PHE A 212 -7.47 16.29 -13.03
CA PHE A 212 -7.00 17.67 -12.93
C PHE A 212 -7.91 18.62 -13.73
N VAL A 213 -8.20 18.32 -15.01
CA VAL A 213 -9.07 19.14 -15.85
C VAL A 213 -10.48 19.25 -15.24
N LEU A 214 -11.05 18.13 -14.78
CA LEU A 214 -12.35 18.15 -14.11
C LEU A 214 -12.32 19.00 -12.84
N CYS A 215 -11.28 18.87 -12.01
CA CYS A 215 -11.11 19.68 -10.80
C CYS A 215 -10.92 21.16 -11.13
N LEU A 216 -10.19 21.52 -12.18
CA LEU A 216 -9.96 22.90 -12.60
C LEU A 216 -11.28 23.63 -12.88
N PHE A 217 -12.26 22.97 -13.52
CA PHE A 217 -13.52 23.60 -13.84
C PHE A 217 -14.57 23.49 -12.72
N PHE A 218 -14.59 22.39 -11.99
CA PHE A 218 -15.70 22.07 -11.08
C PHE A 218 -15.34 22.10 -9.61
N LEU A 219 -14.08 21.86 -9.20
CA LEU A 219 -13.71 21.86 -7.79
C LEU A 219 -13.62 23.31 -7.28
N LYS A 220 -14.33 23.58 -6.18
CA LYS A 220 -14.32 24.87 -5.49
C LYS A 220 -14.05 24.62 -4.01
N ASP A 221 -13.55 25.64 -3.31
CA ASP A 221 -13.45 25.67 -1.85
C ASP A 221 -14.23 26.85 -1.26
N LEU A 222 -14.44 26.82 0.04
CA LEU A 222 -15.12 27.91 0.75
C LEU A 222 -14.14 29.07 0.95
N SER A 223 -14.63 30.31 0.82
CA SER A 223 -13.86 31.51 1.19
C SER A 223 -13.48 31.46 2.68
N SER A 224 -12.37 32.11 3.04
CA SER A 224 -11.89 32.15 4.43
C SER A 224 -12.97 32.61 5.39
N ARG A 225 -13.72 33.67 4.99
CA ARG A 225 -14.82 34.21 5.80
C ARG A 225 -15.94 33.20 6.07
N LEU A 226 -16.34 32.45 5.05
CA LEU A 226 -17.39 31.44 5.17
C LEU A 226 -16.92 30.24 6.00
N ARG A 227 -15.65 29.85 5.88
CA ARG A 227 -15.02 28.83 6.72
C ARG A 227 -14.99 29.23 8.20
N ASP A 228 -14.62 30.48 8.50
CA ASP A 228 -14.58 30.99 9.87
C ASP A 228 -15.98 30.96 10.51
N GLN A 229 -17.02 31.33 9.77
CA GLN A 229 -18.41 31.24 10.24
C GLN A 229 -18.83 29.80 10.57
N LEU A 230 -18.47 28.82 9.70
CA LEU A 230 -18.75 27.42 9.96
C LEU A 230 -17.96 26.87 11.15
N MET A 231 -16.70 27.30 11.32
CA MET A 231 -15.87 26.89 12.46
C MET A 231 -16.40 27.40 13.79
N VAL A 232 -16.94 28.63 13.86
CA VAL A 232 -17.59 29.17 15.07
C VAL A 232 -18.78 28.29 15.44
N SER A 233 -19.70 28.03 14.51
CA SER A 233 -20.88 27.16 14.75
C SER A 233 -20.50 25.75 15.23
N MET A 234 -19.40 25.21 14.73
CA MET A 234 -18.89 23.89 15.16
C MET A 234 -18.28 23.92 16.57
N SER A 235 -17.62 25.02 16.92
CA SER A 235 -17.07 25.22 18.26
C SER A 235 -18.17 25.30 19.28
N ASP A 236 -19.27 26.03 18.96
CA ASP A 236 -20.42 26.16 19.83
C ASP A 236 -21.15 24.85 20.08
N ALA A 237 -21.31 24.03 19.03
CA ALA A 237 -21.88 22.66 19.18
C ALA A 237 -20.98 21.74 20.03
N ALA A 238 -19.68 21.79 19.83
CA ALA A 238 -18.73 21.03 20.64
C ALA A 238 -18.69 21.48 22.10
N LEU A 239 -18.87 22.77 22.35
CA LEU A 239 -18.99 23.34 23.70
C LEU A 239 -20.27 22.85 24.39
N LEU A 240 -21.41 22.85 23.69
CA LEU A 240 -22.67 22.35 24.21
C LEU A 240 -22.56 20.86 24.59
N GLU A 241 -22.01 20.02 23.70
CA GLU A 241 -21.77 18.60 23.98
C GLU A 241 -20.83 18.38 25.16
N ALA A 242 -19.78 19.20 25.26
CA ALA A 242 -18.82 19.09 26.35
C ALA A 242 -19.44 19.43 27.70
N ARG A 243 -20.26 20.51 27.76
CA ARG A 243 -20.99 20.88 28.96
C ARG A 243 -22.04 19.84 29.35
N ALA A 244 -22.80 19.31 28.39
CA ALA A 244 -23.75 18.23 28.63
C ALA A 244 -23.08 16.97 29.22
N ARG A 245 -21.81 16.73 28.89
CA ARG A 245 -20.98 15.66 29.47
C ARG A 245 -20.34 16.02 30.81
N GLY A 246 -20.59 17.21 31.36
CA GLY A 246 -20.03 17.68 32.63
C GLY A 246 -18.57 18.08 32.59
N ILE A 247 -18.03 18.37 31.39
CA ILE A 247 -16.65 18.85 31.22
C ILE A 247 -16.61 20.33 31.63
N SER A 248 -15.69 20.68 32.54
CA SER A 248 -15.56 22.05 33.03
C SER A 248 -15.00 23.01 31.97
N ASP A 249 -15.35 24.30 32.08
CA ASP A 249 -14.81 25.34 31.19
C ASP A 249 -13.27 25.44 31.29
N GLU A 250 -12.67 25.10 32.45
CA GLU A 250 -11.22 25.04 32.63
C GLU A 250 -10.59 23.88 31.81
N GLU A 251 -11.21 22.72 31.78
CA GLU A 251 -10.73 21.57 30.97
C GLU A 251 -10.87 21.88 29.48
N LEU A 252 -11.88 22.59 29.05
CA LEU A 252 -12.06 23.08 27.70
C LEU A 252 -10.98 24.10 27.30
N LEU A 253 -10.65 25.03 28.20
CA LEU A 253 -9.57 25.99 27.98
C LEU A 253 -8.21 25.30 27.90
N MET A 254 -7.95 24.31 28.76
CA MET A 254 -6.74 23.47 28.69
C MET A 254 -6.66 22.67 27.40
N ALA A 255 -7.77 22.23 26.83
CA ALA A 255 -7.79 21.52 25.54
C ALA A 255 -7.28 22.39 24.40
N THR A 256 -7.60 23.70 24.45
CA THR A 256 -7.10 24.66 23.46
C THR A 256 -5.62 24.98 23.65
N GLN A 257 -5.18 25.11 24.92
CA GLN A 257 -3.79 25.47 25.24
C GLN A 257 -2.80 24.31 25.21
N ARG A 258 -3.21 23.10 25.64
CA ARG A 258 -2.37 21.90 25.75
C ARG A 258 -3.09 20.64 25.28
N PRO A 259 -3.48 20.55 23.99
CA PRO A 259 -4.29 19.44 23.46
C PRO A 259 -3.59 18.09 23.63
N TRP A 260 -2.27 18.04 23.43
CA TRP A 260 -1.48 16.82 23.53
C TRP A 260 -1.44 16.23 24.96
N ALA A 261 -1.46 17.06 26.00
CA ALA A 261 -1.44 16.57 27.38
C ALA A 261 -2.70 15.77 27.75
N GLN A 262 -3.83 16.08 27.14
CA GLN A 262 -5.10 15.37 27.35
C GLN A 262 -5.21 14.09 26.51
N ILE A 263 -4.55 14.05 25.34
CA ILE A 263 -4.62 12.92 24.40
C ILE A 263 -3.53 11.88 24.66
N LEU A 264 -2.35 12.27 25.15
CA LEU A 264 -1.24 11.35 25.46
C LEU A 264 -1.53 10.55 26.73
N LYS A 265 -2.69 9.88 26.79
CA LYS A 265 -3.06 8.94 27.84
C LYS A 265 -2.93 7.51 27.33
N TRP A 266 -2.57 6.58 28.21
CA TRP A 266 -2.29 5.20 27.84
C TRP A 266 -3.45 4.50 27.12
N ASP A 267 -4.68 4.78 27.45
CA ASP A 267 -5.86 4.22 26.79
C ASP A 267 -5.91 4.58 25.30
N LEU A 268 -5.60 5.82 24.93
CA LEU A 268 -5.56 6.27 23.53
C LEU A 268 -4.26 5.85 22.82
N VAL A 269 -3.11 6.07 23.47
CA VAL A 269 -1.79 5.69 22.90
C VAL A 269 -1.70 4.18 22.71
N GLY A 270 -2.05 3.40 23.74
CA GLY A 270 -1.99 1.94 23.70
C GLY A 270 -2.94 1.34 22.66
N SER A 271 -4.16 1.90 22.53
CA SER A 271 -5.12 1.47 21.50
C SER A 271 -4.64 1.82 20.08
N ALA A 272 -4.11 3.05 19.89
CA ALA A 272 -3.58 3.47 18.59
C ALA A 272 -2.33 2.67 18.19
N LEU A 273 -1.46 2.35 19.13
CA LEU A 273 -0.30 1.46 18.91
C LEU A 273 -0.75 0.04 18.58
N GLY A 274 -1.73 -0.48 19.33
CA GLY A 274 -2.28 -1.81 19.11
C GLY A 274 -2.82 -1.99 17.68
N ILE A 275 -3.67 -1.07 17.23
CA ILE A 275 -4.21 -1.14 15.86
C ILE A 275 -3.13 -0.92 14.79
N ALA A 276 -2.12 -0.11 15.06
CA ALA A 276 -1.00 0.06 14.14
C ALA A 276 -0.22 -1.26 13.94
N LEU A 277 -0.03 -2.03 15.01
CA LEU A 277 0.56 -3.37 14.94
C LEU A 277 -0.37 -4.38 14.23
N PHE A 278 -1.68 -4.30 14.48
CA PHE A 278 -2.68 -5.14 13.79
C PHE A 278 -2.68 -4.91 12.27
N LEU A 279 -2.52 -3.67 11.83
CA LEU A 279 -2.53 -3.29 10.42
C LEU A 279 -1.21 -3.53 9.67
N LEU A 280 -0.18 -4.11 10.30
CA LEU A 280 1.10 -4.37 9.61
C LEU A 280 0.92 -5.23 8.35
N VAL A 281 0.05 -6.24 8.38
CA VAL A 281 -0.24 -7.07 7.21
C VAL A 281 -0.92 -6.30 6.10
N TYR A 282 -1.80 -5.35 6.42
CA TYR A 282 -2.44 -4.46 5.46
C TYR A 282 -1.42 -3.61 4.70
N TYR A 283 -0.47 -3.00 5.42
CA TYR A 283 0.59 -2.19 4.80
C TYR A 283 1.61 -3.03 4.04
N ALA A 284 1.89 -4.26 4.51
CA ALA A 284 2.67 -5.22 3.74
C ALA A 284 1.95 -5.62 2.45
N ALA A 285 0.62 -5.76 2.49
CA ALA A 285 -0.20 -6.03 1.30
C ALA A 285 -0.14 -4.86 0.30
N ALA A 286 -0.32 -3.63 0.78
CA ALA A 286 -0.29 -2.43 -0.06
C ALA A 286 1.07 -2.21 -0.74
N GLY A 287 2.17 -2.54 -0.04
CA GLY A 287 3.52 -2.29 -0.56
C GLY A 287 4.15 -3.46 -1.32
N PHE A 288 3.85 -4.71 -0.94
CA PHE A 288 4.70 -5.83 -1.30
C PHE A 288 3.97 -7.13 -1.71
N PHE A 289 2.64 -7.18 -1.73
CA PHE A 289 1.93 -8.41 -2.13
C PHE A 289 2.24 -8.82 -3.57
N THR A 290 2.43 -7.88 -4.49
CA THR A 290 2.80 -8.19 -5.88
C THR A 290 4.12 -8.96 -5.94
N ILE A 291 5.15 -8.52 -5.20
CA ILE A 291 6.43 -9.24 -5.07
C ILE A 291 6.23 -10.59 -4.39
N TYR A 292 5.49 -10.63 -3.29
CA TYR A 292 5.23 -11.88 -2.58
C TYR A 292 4.61 -12.94 -3.48
N TRP A 293 3.53 -12.59 -4.20
CA TRP A 293 2.86 -13.54 -5.08
C TRP A 293 3.75 -14.02 -6.22
N SER A 294 4.48 -13.12 -6.87
CA SER A 294 5.32 -13.43 -8.02
C SER A 294 6.63 -14.16 -7.68
N THR A 295 7.10 -14.08 -6.43
CA THR A 295 8.35 -14.74 -6.02
C THR A 295 8.13 -16.06 -5.27
N VAL A 296 6.94 -16.28 -4.70
CA VAL A 296 6.64 -17.45 -3.86
C VAL A 296 5.82 -18.50 -4.60
N PHE A 297 4.79 -18.08 -5.38
CA PHE A 297 3.83 -19.01 -5.97
C PHE A 297 4.12 -19.32 -7.43
N LYS A 298 3.73 -20.54 -7.81
CA LYS A 298 3.98 -21.10 -9.13
C LYS A 298 2.72 -21.64 -9.77
N ASN A 299 2.67 -21.53 -11.09
CA ASN A 299 1.69 -22.19 -11.93
C ASN A 299 1.96 -23.71 -11.98
N SER A 300 1.02 -24.48 -12.49
CA SER A 300 1.12 -25.93 -12.64
C SER A 300 2.26 -26.39 -13.57
N ASP A 301 2.69 -25.51 -14.48
CA ASP A 301 3.85 -25.74 -15.38
C ASP A 301 5.20 -25.49 -14.71
N GLY A 302 5.22 -24.99 -13.48
CA GLY A 302 6.43 -24.66 -12.72
C GLY A 302 6.92 -23.23 -12.89
N SER A 303 6.31 -22.43 -13.77
CA SER A 303 6.59 -20.99 -13.89
C SER A 303 6.09 -20.23 -12.66
N ASN A 304 6.76 -19.14 -12.30
CA ASN A 304 6.27 -18.25 -11.26
C ASN A 304 5.00 -17.52 -11.74
N PHE A 305 4.16 -17.06 -10.80
CA PHE A 305 3.06 -16.19 -11.18
C PHE A 305 3.57 -14.93 -11.86
N SER A 306 2.94 -14.56 -12.99
CA SER A 306 3.22 -13.28 -13.64
C SER A 306 2.82 -12.12 -12.73
N VAL A 307 3.40 -10.94 -12.98
CA VAL A 307 3.04 -9.73 -12.22
C VAL A 307 1.56 -9.38 -12.41
N ALA A 308 0.99 -9.68 -13.58
CA ALA A 308 -0.45 -9.53 -13.84
C ALA A 308 -1.28 -10.51 -12.99
N GLN A 309 -0.89 -11.79 -12.91
CA GLN A 309 -1.56 -12.77 -12.04
C GLN A 309 -1.48 -12.37 -10.56
N ALA A 310 -0.33 -11.85 -10.11
CA ALA A 310 -0.15 -11.33 -8.75
C ALA A 310 -1.10 -10.17 -8.46
N ASN A 311 -1.26 -9.23 -9.39
CA ASN A 311 -2.24 -8.16 -9.28
C ASN A 311 -3.68 -8.68 -9.35
N GLY A 312 -3.93 -9.75 -10.09
CA GLY A 312 -5.21 -10.46 -10.10
C GLY A 312 -5.61 -11.01 -8.72
N LEU A 313 -4.65 -11.46 -7.89
CA LEU A 313 -4.92 -11.82 -6.49
C LEU A 313 -5.20 -10.58 -5.64
N ASN A 314 -4.43 -9.52 -5.83
CA ASN A 314 -4.59 -8.26 -5.09
C ASN A 314 -5.96 -7.61 -5.34
N GLN A 315 -6.50 -7.66 -6.56
CA GLN A 315 -7.82 -7.09 -6.86
C GLN A 315 -8.94 -7.73 -6.04
N TRP A 316 -8.89 -9.04 -5.80
CA TRP A 316 -9.87 -9.73 -4.96
C TRP A 316 -9.74 -9.33 -3.49
N PHE A 317 -8.50 -9.18 -3.00
CA PHE A 317 -8.24 -8.71 -1.64
C PHE A 317 -8.83 -7.30 -1.43
N TRP A 318 -8.45 -6.33 -2.26
CA TRP A 318 -8.91 -4.95 -2.13
C TRP A 318 -10.40 -4.78 -2.40
N GLY A 319 -10.95 -5.53 -3.38
CA GLY A 319 -12.37 -5.51 -3.66
C GLY A 319 -13.23 -6.02 -2.50
N ALA A 320 -12.82 -7.12 -1.87
CA ALA A 320 -13.46 -7.66 -0.69
C ALA A 320 -13.38 -6.70 0.50
N GLU A 321 -12.25 -6.03 0.67
CA GLU A 321 -12.04 -5.06 1.74
C GLU A 321 -12.98 -3.86 1.63
N ILE A 322 -13.15 -3.27 0.42
CA ILE A 322 -14.07 -2.16 0.19
C ILE A 322 -15.50 -2.56 0.58
N VAL A 323 -15.97 -3.71 0.07
CA VAL A 323 -17.33 -4.19 0.37
C VAL A 323 -17.49 -4.43 1.87
N ALA A 324 -16.52 -5.09 2.50
CA ALA A 324 -16.57 -5.40 3.92
C ALA A 324 -16.55 -4.13 4.79
N LEU A 325 -15.69 -3.15 4.49
CA LEU A 325 -15.63 -1.88 5.23
C LEU A 325 -16.98 -1.16 5.22
N ILE A 326 -17.64 -1.09 4.04
CA ILE A 326 -18.94 -0.46 3.90
C ILE A 326 -20.01 -1.22 4.69
N VAL A 327 -20.12 -2.53 4.46
CA VAL A 327 -21.15 -3.37 5.10
C VAL A 327 -20.98 -3.39 6.61
N VAL A 328 -19.76 -3.60 7.10
CA VAL A 328 -19.47 -3.66 8.54
C VAL A 328 -19.69 -2.30 9.20
N GLY A 329 -19.32 -1.21 8.54
CA GLY A 329 -19.60 0.14 9.01
C GLY A 329 -21.10 0.32 9.27
N PHE A 330 -21.95 0.04 8.27
CA PHE A 330 -23.40 0.13 8.40
C PHE A 330 -23.97 -0.80 9.48
N VAL A 331 -23.52 -2.06 9.52
CA VAL A 331 -24.05 -3.05 10.49
C VAL A 331 -23.66 -2.67 11.92
N SER A 332 -22.39 -2.26 12.12
CA SER A 332 -21.90 -1.82 13.42
C SER A 332 -22.63 -0.56 13.91
N ASP A 333 -22.90 0.40 13.02
CA ASP A 333 -23.64 1.62 13.33
C ASP A 333 -25.11 1.31 13.67
N LYS A 334 -25.76 0.45 12.88
CA LYS A 334 -27.16 0.04 13.12
C LYS A 334 -27.32 -0.71 14.44
N LEU A 335 -26.37 -1.56 14.80
CA LEU A 335 -26.38 -2.29 16.05
C LEU A 335 -25.83 -1.49 17.23
N LYS A 336 -25.17 -0.35 16.96
CA LYS A 336 -24.54 0.52 17.95
C LYS A 336 -23.53 -0.19 18.86
N VAL A 337 -22.90 -1.28 18.37
CA VAL A 337 -21.87 -2.04 19.08
C VAL A 337 -20.55 -2.06 18.32
N ARG A 338 -19.45 -2.05 19.05
CA ARG A 338 -18.10 -1.98 18.47
C ARG A 338 -17.24 -3.19 18.86
N LYS A 339 -17.16 -3.50 20.16
CA LYS A 339 -16.24 -4.51 20.70
C LYS A 339 -16.43 -5.92 20.17
N PRO A 340 -17.66 -6.47 20.01
CA PRO A 340 -17.84 -7.79 19.44
C PRO A 340 -17.26 -7.93 18.03
N PHE A 341 -17.46 -6.91 17.18
CA PHE A 341 -16.91 -6.90 15.83
C PHE A 341 -15.37 -6.88 15.85
N MET A 342 -14.76 -6.03 16.71
CA MET A 342 -13.30 -5.98 16.84
C MET A 342 -12.71 -7.34 17.25
N VAL A 343 -13.31 -8.02 18.24
CA VAL A 343 -12.84 -9.32 18.72
C VAL A 343 -12.99 -10.40 17.64
N VAL A 344 -14.19 -10.51 17.04
CA VAL A 344 -14.45 -11.50 15.98
C VAL A 344 -13.54 -11.25 14.77
N GLY A 345 -13.43 -9.98 14.34
CA GLY A 345 -12.55 -9.61 13.22
C GLY A 345 -11.08 -9.90 13.51
N ALA A 346 -10.60 -9.57 14.72
CA ALA A 346 -9.20 -9.81 15.08
C ALA A 346 -8.86 -11.31 15.16
N ILE A 347 -9.72 -12.10 15.79
CA ILE A 347 -9.53 -13.58 15.87
C ILE A 347 -9.60 -14.17 14.46
N GLY A 348 -10.57 -13.78 13.65
CA GLY A 348 -10.69 -14.23 12.27
C GLY A 348 -9.46 -13.85 11.43
N ALA A 349 -8.97 -12.61 11.55
CA ALA A 349 -7.77 -12.16 10.86
C ALA A 349 -6.52 -12.96 11.26
N ILE A 350 -6.34 -13.28 12.54
CA ILE A 350 -5.27 -14.14 13.03
C ILE A 350 -5.37 -15.54 12.39
N ILE A 351 -6.55 -16.15 12.42
CA ILE A 351 -6.76 -17.49 11.86
C ILE A 351 -6.46 -17.51 10.36
N PHE A 352 -7.04 -16.57 9.58
CA PHE A 352 -6.84 -16.54 8.14
C PHE A 352 -5.42 -16.11 7.75
N LEU A 353 -4.75 -15.26 8.53
CA LEU A 353 -3.34 -14.94 8.30
C LEU A 353 -2.44 -16.15 8.57
N ILE A 354 -2.73 -16.96 9.60
CA ILE A 354 -2.00 -18.21 9.86
C ILE A 354 -2.21 -19.19 8.70
N LEU A 355 -3.45 -19.40 8.25
CA LEU A 355 -3.73 -20.25 7.09
C LEU A 355 -3.03 -19.75 5.82
N PHE A 356 -2.99 -18.44 5.62
CA PHE A 356 -2.32 -17.78 4.51
C PHE A 356 -0.80 -17.99 4.56
N LEU A 357 -0.14 -17.70 5.68
CA LEU A 357 1.31 -17.82 5.81
C LEU A 357 1.79 -19.29 5.71
N LEU A 358 0.97 -20.25 6.11
CA LEU A 358 1.30 -21.67 5.95
C LEU A 358 1.32 -22.10 4.48
N ARG A 359 0.62 -21.39 3.59
CA ARG A 359 0.66 -21.65 2.15
C ARG A 359 1.95 -21.14 1.49
N ALA A 360 2.69 -20.23 2.10
CA ALA A 360 3.95 -19.75 1.55
C ALA A 360 4.94 -20.90 1.23
N THR A 361 4.97 -21.96 2.05
CA THR A 361 5.80 -23.14 1.83
C THR A 361 5.20 -24.18 0.86
N HIS A 362 4.05 -23.87 0.25
CA HIS A 362 3.38 -24.71 -0.74
C HIS A 362 3.21 -23.93 -2.05
N PRO A 363 4.28 -23.75 -2.85
CA PRO A 363 4.30 -22.84 -4.00
C PRO A 363 3.26 -23.17 -5.08
N TYR A 364 2.83 -24.43 -5.18
CA TYR A 364 1.79 -24.88 -6.11
C TYR A 364 0.37 -24.79 -5.55
N THR A 365 0.14 -23.96 -4.53
CA THR A 365 -1.22 -23.70 -4.03
C THR A 365 -2.09 -23.08 -5.13
N GLY A 366 -3.25 -23.69 -5.39
CA GLY A 366 -4.16 -23.24 -6.44
C GLY A 366 -4.60 -21.79 -6.28
N TYR A 367 -4.70 -21.07 -7.40
CA TYR A 367 -5.06 -19.65 -7.45
C TYR A 367 -6.36 -19.34 -6.67
N SER A 368 -7.41 -20.14 -6.84
CA SER A 368 -8.69 -19.97 -6.14
C SER A 368 -8.56 -20.09 -4.62
N THR A 369 -7.68 -20.96 -4.13
CA THR A 369 -7.41 -21.10 -2.69
C THR A 369 -6.76 -19.83 -2.15
N LEU A 370 -5.82 -19.25 -2.89
CA LEU A 370 -5.16 -17.99 -2.51
C LEU A 370 -6.14 -16.82 -2.51
N VAL A 371 -7.03 -16.75 -3.53
CA VAL A 371 -8.13 -15.78 -3.56
C VAL A 371 -9.01 -15.93 -2.32
N PHE A 372 -9.46 -17.14 -2.01
CA PHE A 372 -10.32 -17.39 -0.85
C PHE A 372 -9.68 -16.93 0.46
N LEU A 373 -8.42 -17.31 0.70
CA LEU A 373 -7.69 -16.92 1.91
C LEU A 373 -7.47 -15.40 1.99
N GLY A 374 -7.11 -14.78 0.86
CA GLY A 374 -6.94 -13.33 0.77
C GLY A 374 -8.24 -12.56 1.04
N VAL A 375 -9.35 -12.99 0.44
CA VAL A 375 -10.68 -12.41 0.65
C VAL A 375 -11.12 -12.54 2.11
N CYS A 376 -11.00 -13.73 2.70
CA CYS A 376 -11.37 -13.95 4.10
C CYS A 376 -10.51 -13.09 5.05
N LEU A 377 -9.21 -12.98 4.78
CA LEU A 377 -8.31 -12.11 5.55
C LEU A 377 -8.76 -10.64 5.45
N ALA A 378 -8.99 -10.12 4.24
CA ALA A 378 -9.44 -8.75 4.00
C ALA A 378 -10.76 -8.43 4.71
N VAL A 379 -11.73 -9.35 4.63
CA VAL A 379 -13.02 -9.22 5.33
C VAL A 379 -12.83 -9.15 6.85
N CYS A 380 -12.00 -10.03 7.42
CA CYS A 380 -11.73 -10.04 8.86
C CYS A 380 -10.99 -8.78 9.33
N LEU A 381 -10.03 -8.27 8.53
CA LEU A 381 -9.38 -6.99 8.80
C LEU A 381 -10.39 -5.85 8.86
N SER A 382 -11.32 -5.80 7.90
CA SER A 382 -12.37 -4.78 7.84
C SER A 382 -13.36 -4.89 9.00
N ILE A 383 -13.75 -6.11 9.39
CA ILE A 383 -14.63 -6.37 10.55
C ILE A 383 -14.02 -5.83 11.84
N CYS A 384 -12.70 -5.85 11.97
CA CYS A 384 -12.00 -5.29 13.12
C CYS A 384 -11.80 -3.77 13.00
N TYR A 385 -11.27 -3.31 11.87
CA TYR A 385 -10.78 -1.94 11.72
C TYR A 385 -11.88 -0.87 11.71
N ALA A 386 -12.97 -1.07 10.97
CA ALA A 386 -14.02 -0.06 10.87
C ALA A 386 -14.70 0.24 12.24
N PRO A 387 -15.11 -0.77 13.03
CA PRO A 387 -15.65 -0.53 14.38
C PRO A 387 -14.59 0.01 15.35
N TRP A 388 -13.30 -0.33 15.17
CA TRP A 388 -12.23 0.22 15.99
C TRP A 388 -12.09 1.74 15.76
N MET A 389 -12.10 2.19 14.51
CA MET A 389 -12.00 3.61 14.18
C MET A 389 -13.14 4.42 14.81
N ALA A 390 -14.38 3.90 14.74
CA ALA A 390 -15.53 4.50 15.39
C ALA A 390 -15.38 4.54 16.92
N ALA A 391 -15.00 3.43 17.55
CA ALA A 391 -14.82 3.36 19.00
C ALA A 391 -13.68 4.24 19.50
N TYR A 392 -12.61 4.39 18.71
CA TYR A 392 -11.49 5.26 19.03
C TYR A 392 -11.93 6.72 19.03
N THR A 393 -12.64 7.18 17.99
CA THR A 393 -13.19 8.55 17.92
C THR A 393 -14.20 8.78 19.03
N GLU A 394 -15.13 7.87 19.28
CA GLU A 394 -16.08 7.93 20.40
C GLU A 394 -15.37 8.02 21.77
N THR A 395 -14.21 7.37 21.94
CA THR A 395 -13.40 7.43 23.16
C THR A 395 -12.76 8.80 23.35
N VAL A 396 -12.26 9.40 22.25
CA VAL A 396 -11.70 10.75 22.28
C VAL A 396 -12.81 11.78 22.57
N GLU A 397 -13.94 11.70 21.88
CA GLU A 397 -15.12 12.56 22.09
C GLU A 397 -15.64 12.49 23.52
N ALA A 398 -15.65 11.30 24.11
CA ALA A 398 -16.06 11.14 25.51
C ALA A 398 -15.11 11.79 26.51
N LYS A 399 -13.88 12.11 26.14
CA LYS A 399 -12.95 12.88 26.96
C LYS A 399 -13.11 14.38 26.69
N ASN A 400 -13.10 14.75 25.41
CA ASN A 400 -13.32 16.11 24.98
C ASN A 400 -13.61 16.14 23.46
N PRO A 401 -14.82 16.53 23.03
CA PRO A 401 -15.19 16.59 21.62
C PRO A 401 -14.28 17.49 20.76
N ALA A 402 -13.71 18.53 21.34
CA ALA A 402 -12.78 19.43 20.65
C ALA A 402 -11.45 18.76 20.25
N LEU A 403 -11.12 17.62 20.83
CA LEU A 403 -9.83 16.92 20.64
C LEU A 403 -9.86 15.79 19.60
N VAL A 404 -10.97 15.56 18.93
CA VAL A 404 -11.11 14.45 17.95
C VAL A 404 -10.03 14.53 16.86
N ALA A 405 -9.78 15.71 16.32
CA ALA A 405 -8.73 15.91 15.30
C ALA A 405 -7.33 15.58 15.85
N THR A 406 -7.03 15.95 17.09
CA THR A 406 -5.76 15.66 17.76
C THR A 406 -5.61 14.15 18.03
N GLY A 407 -6.71 13.48 18.43
CA GLY A 407 -6.73 12.03 18.62
C GLY A 407 -6.45 11.27 17.33
N LEU A 408 -7.07 11.66 16.22
CA LEU A 408 -6.82 11.08 14.89
C LEU A 408 -5.39 11.37 14.41
N ALA A 409 -4.84 12.54 14.71
CA ALA A 409 -3.45 12.87 14.41
C ALA A 409 -2.47 11.97 15.19
N LEU A 410 -2.73 11.70 16.47
CA LEU A 410 -1.96 10.76 17.27
C LEU A 410 -1.95 9.37 16.66
N TRP A 411 -3.13 8.85 16.32
CA TRP A 411 -3.24 7.55 15.66
C TRP A 411 -2.47 7.53 14.34
N GLY A 412 -2.69 8.50 13.46
CA GLY A 412 -2.01 8.55 12.16
C GLY A 412 -0.49 8.67 12.28
N TRP A 413 0.02 9.36 13.30
CA TRP A 413 1.45 9.47 13.57
C TRP A 413 2.04 8.15 14.06
N LEU A 414 1.41 7.50 15.05
CA LEU A 414 1.84 6.20 15.58
C LEU A 414 1.82 5.12 14.50
N LEU A 415 0.77 5.11 13.67
CA LEU A 415 0.65 4.18 12.56
C LEU A 415 1.82 4.31 11.57
N ARG A 416 2.14 5.53 11.14
CA ARG A 416 3.25 5.78 10.22
C ARG A 416 4.59 5.38 10.85
N LEU A 417 4.78 5.65 12.13
CA LEU A 417 5.99 5.28 12.84
C LEU A 417 6.17 3.75 12.89
N VAL A 418 5.13 3.01 13.27
CA VAL A 418 5.15 1.54 13.33
C VAL A 418 5.40 0.95 11.95
N VAL A 419 4.74 1.45 10.91
CA VAL A 419 4.94 0.97 9.52
C VAL A 419 6.36 1.27 9.05
N ALA A 420 6.87 2.48 9.25
CA ALA A 420 8.22 2.85 8.86
C ALA A 420 9.29 1.98 9.56
N ILE A 421 9.17 1.80 10.88
CA ILE A 421 10.07 0.92 11.64
C ILE A 421 9.99 -0.51 11.09
N SER A 422 8.79 -1.04 10.86
CA SER A 422 8.63 -2.39 10.35
C SER A 422 9.25 -2.56 8.97
N PHE A 423 9.13 -1.58 8.09
CA PHE A 423 9.71 -1.63 6.75
C PHE A 423 11.24 -1.52 6.73
N ILE A 424 11.86 -0.86 7.73
CA ILE A 424 13.32 -0.89 7.91
C ILE A 424 13.82 -2.32 8.14
N PHE A 425 13.07 -3.12 8.90
CA PHE A 425 13.43 -4.51 9.19
C PHE A 425 13.03 -5.50 8.08
N LEU A 426 12.11 -5.14 7.20
CA LEU A 426 11.61 -6.02 6.14
C LEU A 426 12.74 -6.59 5.25
N PRO A 427 13.66 -5.78 4.68
CA PRO A 427 14.73 -6.30 3.83
C PRO A 427 15.77 -7.15 4.58
N LEU A 428 15.86 -6.99 5.91
CA LEU A 428 16.74 -7.82 6.75
C LEU A 428 16.18 -9.24 6.91
N VAL A 429 14.85 -9.37 6.92
CA VAL A 429 14.15 -10.66 7.00
C VAL A 429 14.00 -11.27 5.62
N ILE A 430 13.74 -10.46 4.58
CA ILE A 430 13.45 -10.88 3.20
C ILE A 430 14.57 -10.36 2.29
N ASN A 431 15.64 -11.13 2.16
CA ASN A 431 16.83 -10.76 1.37
C ASN A 431 17.02 -11.59 0.11
N THR A 432 16.13 -12.54 -0.18
CA THR A 432 16.21 -13.45 -1.31
C THR A 432 15.44 -12.99 -2.55
N VAL A 433 14.76 -11.85 -2.49
CA VAL A 433 13.99 -11.30 -3.62
C VAL A 433 14.88 -11.00 -4.83
N ASN A 434 16.00 -10.31 -4.62
CA ASN A 434 16.93 -9.98 -5.71
C ASN A 434 17.51 -11.19 -6.40
N PRO A 435 18.07 -12.21 -5.69
CA PRO A 435 18.53 -13.43 -6.34
C PRO A 435 17.46 -14.12 -7.20
N ILE A 436 16.17 -14.01 -6.86
CA ILE A 436 15.10 -14.53 -7.72
C ILE A 436 14.96 -13.66 -8.97
N ILE A 437 14.78 -12.34 -8.81
CA ILE A 437 14.51 -11.43 -9.93
C ILE A 437 15.70 -11.39 -10.91
N ASP A 438 16.92 -11.26 -10.39
CA ASP A 438 18.13 -11.11 -11.19
C ASP A 438 18.52 -12.41 -11.92
N ASN A 439 18.23 -13.58 -11.32
CA ASN A 439 18.63 -14.86 -11.89
C ASN A 439 17.48 -15.61 -12.60
N GLN A 440 16.24 -15.18 -12.47
CA GLN A 440 15.09 -15.75 -13.19
C GLN A 440 15.30 -15.84 -14.72
N PRO A 441 15.90 -14.82 -15.40
CA PRO A 441 16.13 -14.89 -16.85
C PRO A 441 17.01 -16.06 -17.30
N TYR A 442 17.89 -16.58 -16.43
CA TYR A 442 18.74 -17.72 -16.75
C TYR A 442 18.01 -19.07 -16.68
N ALA A 443 16.88 -19.13 -15.99
CA ALA A 443 16.04 -20.33 -15.91
C ALA A 443 14.96 -20.30 -17.00
N THR A 444 15.37 -20.30 -18.27
CA THR A 444 14.44 -20.26 -19.40
C THR A 444 13.51 -21.49 -19.40
N PRO A 445 12.31 -21.41 -20.02
CA PRO A 445 11.39 -22.56 -20.12
C PRO A 445 12.06 -23.80 -20.71
N GLN A 446 12.95 -23.63 -21.70
CA GLN A 446 13.70 -24.73 -22.32
C GLN A 446 14.67 -25.39 -21.31
N ILE A 447 15.34 -24.58 -20.49
CA ILE A 447 16.25 -25.10 -19.45
C ILE A 447 15.47 -25.79 -18.34
N GLN A 448 14.33 -25.25 -17.93
CA GLN A 448 13.47 -25.87 -16.92
C GLN A 448 12.90 -27.21 -17.41
N ALA A 449 12.43 -27.28 -18.65
CA ALA A 449 11.99 -28.53 -19.29
C ALA A 449 13.12 -29.53 -19.33
N PHE A 450 14.31 -29.13 -19.77
CA PHE A 450 15.51 -29.99 -19.83
C PHE A 450 15.89 -30.55 -18.45
N LEU A 451 15.90 -29.72 -17.40
CA LEU A 451 16.18 -30.18 -16.02
C LEU A 451 15.18 -31.24 -15.54
N LYS A 452 13.91 -31.12 -15.95
CA LYS A 452 12.84 -32.04 -15.58
C LYS A 452 12.85 -33.33 -16.38
N GLU A 453 13.12 -33.24 -17.68
CA GLU A 453 13.06 -34.39 -18.62
C GLU A 453 14.35 -35.21 -18.63
N HIS A 454 15.50 -34.57 -18.35
CA HIS A 454 16.83 -35.20 -18.44
C HIS A 454 17.63 -35.14 -17.13
N PRO A 455 17.08 -35.56 -15.97
CA PRO A 455 17.77 -35.48 -14.69
C PRO A 455 19.04 -36.34 -14.64
N ALA A 456 19.07 -37.46 -15.38
CA ALA A 456 20.23 -38.32 -15.47
C ALA A 456 21.42 -37.64 -16.17
N SER A 457 21.18 -36.88 -17.23
CA SER A 457 22.18 -36.09 -17.95
C SER A 457 22.77 -34.98 -17.07
N VAL A 458 21.91 -34.28 -16.32
CA VAL A 458 22.33 -33.23 -15.38
C VAL A 458 23.15 -33.81 -14.23
N ALA A 459 22.70 -34.93 -13.64
CA ALA A 459 23.42 -35.60 -12.55
C ALA A 459 24.79 -36.12 -13.01
N PHE A 460 24.84 -36.69 -14.20
CA PHE A 460 26.09 -37.14 -14.77
C PHE A 460 27.05 -35.98 -15.05
N ALA A 461 26.58 -34.90 -15.68
CA ALA A 461 27.39 -33.72 -15.96
C ALA A 461 27.89 -33.05 -14.68
N THR A 462 27.07 -32.96 -13.63
CA THR A 462 27.45 -32.39 -12.33
C THR A 462 28.53 -33.25 -11.64
N SER A 463 28.35 -34.56 -11.62
CA SER A 463 29.31 -35.49 -10.98
C SER A 463 30.63 -35.62 -11.72
N HIS A 464 30.66 -35.31 -13.02
CA HIS A 464 31.86 -35.42 -13.89
C HIS A 464 32.26 -34.04 -14.47
N ALA A 465 31.93 -32.94 -13.78
CA ALA A 465 32.19 -31.57 -14.26
C ALA A 465 33.66 -31.32 -14.59
N ALA A 466 34.60 -31.87 -13.81
CA ALA A 466 36.03 -31.76 -14.05
C ALA A 466 36.43 -32.45 -15.37
N LEU A 467 35.92 -33.68 -15.60
CA LEU A 467 36.17 -34.43 -16.84
C LEU A 467 35.59 -33.71 -18.07
N LEU A 468 34.34 -33.20 -17.97
CA LEU A 468 33.71 -32.46 -19.06
C LEU A 468 34.45 -31.18 -19.40
N LYS A 469 34.99 -30.49 -18.40
CA LYS A 469 35.83 -29.30 -18.60
C LYS A 469 37.08 -29.64 -19.39
N VAL A 470 37.79 -30.72 -19.01
CA VAL A 470 39.00 -31.21 -19.72
C VAL A 470 38.66 -31.64 -21.14
N ILE A 471 37.53 -32.33 -21.37
CA ILE A 471 37.04 -32.70 -22.70
C ILE A 471 36.80 -31.45 -23.56
N ASN A 472 36.16 -30.43 -23.04
CA ASN A 472 35.89 -29.19 -23.76
C ASN A 472 37.18 -28.41 -24.09
N GLU A 473 38.13 -28.32 -23.16
CA GLU A 473 39.41 -27.65 -23.37
C GLU A 473 40.28 -28.37 -24.44
N HIS A 474 40.13 -29.70 -24.58
CA HIS A 474 40.90 -30.53 -25.48
C HIS A 474 40.05 -31.24 -26.55
N GLN A 475 38.93 -30.64 -26.95
CA GLN A 475 37.91 -31.23 -27.82
C GLN A 475 38.45 -31.78 -29.13
N ALA A 476 39.44 -31.12 -29.75
CA ALA A 476 40.04 -31.57 -31.02
C ALA A 476 40.72 -32.93 -30.90
N VAL A 477 41.46 -33.14 -29.80
CA VAL A 477 42.20 -34.39 -29.56
C VAL A 477 41.26 -35.52 -29.11
N VAL A 478 40.28 -35.18 -28.26
CA VAL A 478 39.26 -36.13 -27.83
C VAL A 478 38.39 -36.60 -29.00
N ASN A 479 37.96 -35.68 -29.88
CA ASN A 479 37.23 -36.04 -31.10
C ASN A 479 38.05 -36.88 -32.10
N ALA A 480 39.37 -36.65 -32.15
CA ALA A 480 40.24 -37.43 -33.01
C ALA A 480 40.34 -38.90 -32.54
N VAL A 481 40.45 -39.15 -31.23
CA VAL A 481 40.49 -40.53 -30.70
C VAL A 481 39.10 -41.18 -30.78
N ALA A 482 38.02 -40.45 -30.59
CA ALA A 482 36.65 -40.99 -30.73
C ALA A 482 36.35 -41.42 -32.16
N LYS A 483 36.83 -40.67 -33.17
CA LYS A 483 36.67 -41.02 -34.60
C LYS A 483 37.61 -42.16 -35.09
N ASN A 484 38.81 -42.18 -34.60
CA ASN A 484 39.82 -43.19 -34.99
C ASN A 484 40.74 -43.50 -33.78
N PRO A 485 40.49 -44.60 -33.03
CA PRO A 485 41.23 -44.96 -31.83
C PRO A 485 42.59 -45.58 -32.17
N SER A 486 43.43 -44.88 -32.96
CA SER A 486 44.81 -45.34 -33.29
C SER A 486 45.75 -45.12 -32.09
N ALA A 487 46.82 -45.86 -31.99
CA ALA A 487 47.84 -45.75 -30.94
C ALA A 487 48.40 -44.31 -30.87
N ALA A 488 48.54 -43.64 -32.02
CA ALA A 488 48.98 -42.22 -32.07
C ALA A 488 47.97 -41.24 -31.48
N ASN A 489 46.70 -41.42 -31.80
CA ASN A 489 45.63 -40.56 -31.25
C ASN A 489 45.42 -40.79 -29.75
N ILE A 490 45.48 -42.04 -29.28
CA ILE A 490 45.46 -42.43 -27.87
C ILE A 490 46.60 -41.74 -27.11
N ALA A 491 47.83 -41.87 -27.60
CA ALA A 491 49.00 -41.25 -26.97
C ALA A 491 48.92 -39.72 -26.96
N ALA A 492 48.43 -39.11 -28.04
CA ALA A 492 48.19 -37.64 -28.09
C ALA A 492 47.14 -37.18 -27.10
N THR A 493 46.06 -37.92 -26.94
CA THR A 493 44.99 -37.59 -25.98
C THR A 493 45.48 -37.77 -24.55
N ILE A 494 46.16 -38.85 -24.19
CA ILE A 494 46.75 -39.07 -22.86
C ILE A 494 47.73 -37.94 -22.53
N LYS A 495 48.54 -37.50 -23.51
CA LYS A 495 49.47 -36.39 -23.32
C LYS A 495 48.75 -35.06 -23.06
N ALA A 496 47.58 -34.84 -23.68
CA ALA A 496 46.81 -33.63 -23.57
C ALA A 496 45.99 -33.55 -22.26
N ILE A 497 45.28 -34.63 -21.90
CA ILE A 497 44.35 -34.67 -20.78
C ILE A 497 44.85 -35.41 -19.54
N GLY A 498 45.92 -36.15 -19.64
CA GLY A 498 46.44 -37.02 -18.59
C GLY A 498 45.87 -38.43 -18.59
N ALA A 499 46.60 -39.39 -18.03
CA ALA A 499 46.20 -40.80 -18.01
C ALA A 499 44.94 -41.07 -17.16
N ALA A 500 44.78 -40.34 -16.06
CA ALA A 500 43.62 -40.48 -15.17
C ALA A 500 42.31 -40.06 -15.86
N ASP A 501 42.31 -38.90 -16.52
CA ASP A 501 41.12 -38.36 -17.21
C ASP A 501 40.83 -39.17 -18.48
N PHE A 502 41.85 -39.68 -19.16
CA PHE A 502 41.69 -40.61 -20.28
C PHE A 502 41.02 -41.93 -19.83
N ALA A 503 41.43 -42.49 -18.69
CA ALA A 503 40.79 -43.69 -18.13
C ALA A 503 39.30 -43.41 -17.77
N GLN A 504 39.00 -42.26 -17.22
CA GLN A 504 37.60 -41.83 -16.95
C GLN A 504 36.81 -41.64 -18.24
N LEU A 505 37.41 -41.04 -19.28
CA LEU A 505 36.81 -40.87 -20.59
C LEU A 505 36.35 -42.21 -21.16
N VAL A 506 37.26 -43.20 -21.20
CA VAL A 506 36.99 -44.57 -21.71
C VAL A 506 35.94 -45.29 -20.84
N ALA A 507 36.07 -45.21 -19.50
CA ALA A 507 35.13 -45.84 -18.58
C ALA A 507 33.70 -45.30 -18.70
N ASN A 508 33.55 -44.07 -19.13
CA ASN A 508 32.25 -43.38 -19.25
C ASN A 508 31.80 -43.14 -20.72
N GLU A 509 32.51 -43.64 -21.71
CA GLU A 509 32.25 -43.41 -23.15
C GLU A 509 30.76 -43.54 -23.49
N LYS A 510 30.14 -44.69 -23.17
CA LYS A 510 28.74 -44.96 -23.45
C LYS A 510 27.78 -44.00 -22.77
N LYS A 511 28.10 -43.50 -21.57
CA LYS A 511 27.30 -42.52 -20.86
C LYS A 511 27.49 -41.12 -21.45
N LEU A 512 28.69 -40.77 -21.87
CA LEU A 512 28.98 -39.54 -22.57
C LEU A 512 28.17 -39.45 -23.87
N ASP A 513 28.15 -40.51 -24.67
CA ASP A 513 27.38 -40.54 -25.91
C ASP A 513 25.87 -40.44 -25.71
N THR A 514 25.32 -41.02 -24.63
CA THR A 514 23.87 -41.06 -24.41
C THR A 514 23.35 -39.93 -23.57
N LEU A 515 24.13 -39.43 -22.61
CA LEU A 515 23.68 -38.42 -21.62
C LEU A 515 24.25 -37.01 -21.84
N VAL A 516 25.38 -36.90 -22.58
CA VAL A 516 26.06 -35.61 -22.76
C VAL A 516 25.98 -35.13 -24.21
N VAL A 517 26.42 -35.96 -25.16
CA VAL A 517 26.52 -35.54 -26.58
C VAL A 517 25.20 -34.99 -27.15
N PRO A 518 24.02 -35.61 -26.92
CA PRO A 518 22.77 -35.09 -27.44
C PRO A 518 22.35 -33.75 -26.84
N TYR A 519 22.90 -33.37 -25.67
CA TYR A 519 22.48 -32.22 -24.85
C TYR A 519 23.61 -31.24 -24.55
N THR A 520 24.68 -31.26 -25.36
CA THR A 520 25.88 -30.44 -25.13
C THR A 520 25.54 -28.96 -24.95
N ALA A 521 24.69 -28.39 -25.81
CA ALA A 521 24.31 -26.97 -25.72
C ALA A 521 23.61 -26.61 -24.41
N GLN A 522 22.72 -27.47 -23.92
CA GLN A 522 22.01 -27.26 -22.66
C GLN A 522 22.94 -27.42 -21.46
N LEU A 523 23.82 -28.43 -21.49
CA LEU A 523 24.80 -28.70 -20.43
C LEU A 523 25.86 -27.59 -20.36
N ASP A 524 26.35 -27.10 -21.50
CA ASP A 524 27.25 -25.94 -21.55
C ASP A 524 26.60 -24.70 -20.99
N TYR A 525 25.33 -24.45 -21.34
CA TYR A 525 24.56 -23.34 -20.76
C TYR A 525 24.43 -23.47 -19.23
N LEU A 526 24.09 -24.67 -18.72
CA LEU A 526 24.00 -24.93 -17.29
C LEU A 526 25.35 -24.73 -16.57
N SER A 527 26.46 -25.16 -17.21
CA SER A 527 27.80 -24.95 -16.68
C SER A 527 28.16 -23.47 -16.62
N ALA A 528 27.91 -22.72 -17.71
CA ALA A 528 28.21 -21.29 -17.81
C ALA A 528 27.41 -20.44 -16.81
N HIS A 529 26.18 -20.85 -16.47
CA HIS A 529 25.29 -20.12 -15.58
C HIS A 529 25.05 -20.85 -14.25
N SER A 530 25.95 -21.76 -13.86
CA SER A 530 25.77 -22.60 -12.66
C SER A 530 25.65 -21.78 -11.37
N ALA A 531 26.42 -20.69 -11.25
CA ALA A 531 26.36 -19.80 -10.08
C ALA A 531 25.00 -19.09 -9.96
N GLN A 532 24.48 -18.56 -11.07
CA GLN A 532 23.18 -17.89 -11.14
C GLN A 532 22.03 -18.85 -10.86
N LEU A 533 22.05 -20.03 -11.45
CA LEU A 533 21.03 -21.07 -11.25
C LEU A 533 21.05 -21.62 -9.82
N THR A 534 22.25 -21.78 -9.22
CA THR A 534 22.38 -22.18 -7.81
C THR A 534 21.86 -21.09 -6.87
N ALA A 535 22.21 -19.83 -7.14
CA ALA A 535 21.69 -18.69 -6.37
C ALA A 535 20.16 -18.59 -6.45
N LEU A 536 19.60 -18.80 -7.66
CA LEU A 536 18.14 -18.84 -7.88
C LEU A 536 17.51 -19.99 -7.08
N GLN A 537 18.05 -21.21 -7.16
CA GLN A 537 17.51 -22.38 -6.46
C GLN A 537 17.51 -22.16 -4.93
N ASN A 538 18.60 -21.66 -4.38
CA ASN A 538 18.69 -21.34 -2.96
C ASN A 538 17.67 -20.26 -2.56
N ALA A 539 17.54 -19.22 -3.36
CA ALA A 539 16.58 -18.17 -3.13
C ALA A 539 15.13 -18.68 -3.19
N VAL A 540 14.78 -19.48 -4.19
CA VAL A 540 13.44 -20.08 -4.33
C VAL A 540 13.10 -20.97 -3.12
N ASN A 541 14.06 -21.66 -2.54
CA ASN A 541 13.84 -22.52 -1.36
C ASN A 541 13.69 -21.70 -0.05
N GLU A 542 14.39 -20.57 0.07
CA GLU A 542 14.40 -19.76 1.30
C GLU A 542 13.36 -18.64 1.33
N THR A 543 13.02 -18.06 0.17
CA THR A 543 12.05 -16.93 0.08
C THR A 543 10.70 -17.24 0.76
N PRO A 544 10.08 -18.42 0.56
CA PRO A 544 8.84 -18.77 1.24
C PRO A 544 8.94 -18.72 2.76
N LYS A 545 10.05 -19.22 3.30
CA LYS A 545 10.30 -19.22 4.75
C LYS A 545 10.56 -17.82 5.30
N GLN A 546 11.21 -16.96 4.52
CA GLN A 546 11.46 -15.56 4.89
C GLN A 546 10.15 -14.77 4.96
N TRP A 547 9.29 -14.88 3.94
CA TRP A 547 7.96 -14.29 3.98
C TRP A 547 7.11 -14.86 5.12
N GLN A 548 7.18 -16.16 5.37
CA GLN A 548 6.48 -16.79 6.48
C GLN A 548 6.94 -16.21 7.83
N ARG A 549 8.25 -16.02 8.05
CA ARG A 549 8.77 -15.35 9.26
C ARG A 549 8.23 -13.94 9.42
N TRP A 550 8.17 -13.17 8.33
CA TRP A 550 7.60 -11.83 8.35
C TRP A 550 6.12 -11.83 8.72
N TYR A 551 5.32 -12.71 8.14
CA TYR A 551 3.90 -12.80 8.49
C TYR A 551 3.66 -13.29 9.92
N TRP A 552 4.57 -14.07 10.51
CA TRP A 552 4.51 -14.39 11.95
C TRP A 552 4.70 -13.14 12.81
N VAL A 553 5.50 -12.16 12.41
CA VAL A 553 5.59 -10.86 13.09
C VAL A 553 4.25 -10.14 13.02
N CYS A 554 3.58 -10.17 11.86
CA CYS A 554 2.24 -9.60 11.71
C CYS A 554 1.21 -10.30 12.62
N VAL A 555 1.23 -11.64 12.72
CA VAL A 555 0.39 -12.40 13.66
C VAL A 555 0.65 -11.97 15.10
N GLY A 556 1.93 -11.82 15.48
CA GLY A 556 2.32 -11.30 16.80
C GLY A 556 1.73 -9.92 17.08
N GLY A 557 1.78 -9.01 16.09
CA GLY A 557 1.14 -7.69 16.17
C GLY A 557 -0.37 -7.76 16.38
N MET A 558 -1.06 -8.67 15.68
CA MET A 558 -2.49 -8.90 15.86
C MET A 558 -2.83 -9.44 17.25
N VAL A 559 -2.02 -10.33 17.79
CA VAL A 559 -2.20 -10.87 19.16
C VAL A 559 -2.01 -9.76 20.19
N VAL A 560 -1.00 -8.90 20.02
CA VAL A 560 -0.77 -7.74 20.90
C VAL A 560 -1.92 -6.75 20.86
N PHE A 561 -2.62 -6.64 19.73
CA PHE A 561 -3.81 -5.79 19.60
C PHE A 561 -4.98 -6.26 20.46
N LEU A 562 -5.22 -7.56 20.63
CA LEU A 562 -6.41 -8.09 21.33
C LEU A 562 -6.66 -7.47 22.70
N PRO A 563 -5.68 -7.38 23.64
CA PRO A 563 -5.90 -6.71 24.91
C PRO A 563 -6.16 -5.21 24.80
N THR A 564 -5.67 -4.54 23.74
CA THR A 564 -5.87 -3.10 23.57
C THR A 564 -7.31 -2.72 23.22
N ILE A 565 -8.14 -3.68 22.76
CA ILE A 565 -9.59 -3.51 22.55
C ILE A 565 -10.29 -3.07 23.84
N PHE A 566 -9.78 -3.48 25.00
CA PHE A 566 -10.37 -3.16 26.30
C PHE A 566 -9.98 -1.75 26.80
N LEU A 567 -8.97 -1.12 26.21
CA LEU A 567 -8.54 0.22 26.59
C LEU A 567 -9.52 1.33 26.16
N ILE A 568 -10.20 1.13 25.02
CA ILE A 568 -11.14 2.12 24.46
C ILE A 568 -12.56 1.87 24.92
N LYS A 569 -13.35 2.93 24.95
CA LYS A 569 -14.80 2.86 25.18
C LYS A 569 -15.44 2.14 23.99
N GLY A 570 -16.43 1.33 24.25
CA GLY A 570 -17.14 0.59 23.20
C GLY A 570 -18.15 -0.34 23.85
N ARG A 571 -19.27 -0.47 23.19
CA ARG A 571 -20.42 -1.22 23.73
C ARG A 571 -20.36 -2.67 23.29
N TRP A 572 -20.76 -3.58 24.20
CA TRP A 572 -20.87 -5.01 23.93
C TRP A 572 -22.27 -5.44 23.53
N SER A 573 -23.30 -4.69 23.98
CA SER A 573 -24.69 -5.05 23.83
C SER A 573 -25.49 -3.91 23.17
N PRO A 574 -26.33 -4.21 22.16
CA PRO A 574 -27.21 -3.21 21.55
C PRO A 574 -28.20 -2.59 22.53
N ARG A 575 -28.67 -3.34 23.55
CA ARG A 575 -29.60 -2.82 24.55
C ARG A 575 -28.95 -1.73 25.40
N LYS A 576 -27.73 -1.96 25.90
CA LYS A 576 -26.99 -0.94 26.65
C LYS A 576 -26.66 0.26 25.76
N ALA A 577 -26.36 0.02 24.49
CA ALA A 577 -26.11 1.08 23.54
C ALA A 577 -27.29 2.04 23.39
N LYS A 578 -28.50 1.51 23.31
CA LYS A 578 -29.74 2.31 23.21
C LYS A 578 -30.03 3.09 24.50
N GLN A 579 -29.86 2.45 25.67
CA GLN A 579 -30.03 3.12 26.96
C GLN A 579 -29.07 4.28 27.17
N ASP A 580 -27.78 4.10 26.80
CA ASP A 580 -26.78 5.16 26.91
C ASP A 580 -27.07 6.31 25.97
N GLU A 581 -27.67 6.06 24.79
CA GLU A 581 -28.05 7.11 23.84
C GLU A 581 -29.27 7.90 24.33
N GLU A 582 -30.31 7.21 24.81
CA GLU A 582 -31.49 7.86 25.41
C GLU A 582 -31.06 8.74 26.56
N HIS A 583 -30.21 8.25 27.46
CA HIS A 583 -29.69 9.06 28.57
C HIS A 583 -28.84 10.25 28.10
N TYR A 584 -28.05 10.07 27.02
CA TYR A 584 -27.26 11.19 26.46
C TYR A 584 -28.13 12.27 25.80
N GLU A 585 -29.20 11.88 25.12
CA GLU A 585 -30.18 12.81 24.56
C GLU A 585 -30.87 13.60 25.67
N GLU A 586 -31.23 12.96 26.81
CA GLU A 586 -31.78 13.61 28.00
C GLU A 586 -30.82 14.68 28.54
N LEU A 587 -29.52 14.36 28.70
CA LEU A 587 -28.50 15.29 29.17
C LEU A 587 -28.34 16.52 28.25
N ILE A 588 -28.41 16.34 26.94
CA ILE A 588 -28.36 17.44 25.97
C ILE A 588 -29.60 18.33 26.12
N GLN A 589 -30.78 17.73 26.27
CA GLN A 589 -32.02 18.49 26.44
C GLN A 589 -32.03 19.28 27.78
N GLU A 590 -31.52 18.68 28.85
CA GLU A 590 -31.35 19.36 30.14
C GLU A 590 -30.41 20.57 30.04
N GLU A 591 -29.27 20.42 29.34
CA GLU A 591 -28.32 21.53 29.20
C GLU A 591 -28.87 22.65 28.28
N LEU A 592 -29.60 22.29 27.23
CA LEU A 592 -30.31 23.25 26.38
C LEU A 592 -31.36 24.04 27.19
N ALA A 593 -32.13 23.35 28.04
CA ALA A 593 -33.11 23.98 28.90
C ALA A 593 -32.45 24.94 29.93
N ARG A 594 -31.29 24.55 30.49
CA ARG A 594 -30.48 25.34 31.39
C ARG A 594 -29.93 26.60 30.72
N LEU A 595 -29.42 26.49 29.50
CA LEU A 595 -28.94 27.64 28.73
C LEU A 595 -30.07 28.62 28.37
N ALA A 596 -31.25 28.09 28.01
CA ALA A 596 -32.43 28.89 27.75
C ALA A 596 -32.88 29.68 28.99
N GLN A 597 -32.79 29.10 30.19
CA GLN A 597 -33.12 29.78 31.47
C GLN A 597 -32.07 30.81 31.87
N SER A 598 -30.80 30.63 31.54
CA SER A 598 -29.69 31.54 31.86
C SER A 598 -29.64 32.80 30.99
N GLY A 599 -30.53 32.92 30.00
CA GLY A 599 -30.56 34.06 29.07
C GLY A 599 -29.36 34.16 28.14
N THR A 600 -28.54 33.13 28.06
CA THR A 600 -27.41 33.03 27.10
C THR A 600 -28.01 32.82 25.71
N PRO A 601 -27.65 33.62 24.68
CA PRO A 601 -28.21 33.46 23.35
C PRO A 601 -27.82 32.05 22.83
N THR A 602 -28.82 31.18 22.69
CA THR A 602 -28.67 29.93 21.99
C THR A 602 -28.42 30.23 20.52
N ALA A 603 -27.19 30.01 20.04
CA ALA A 603 -26.98 29.96 18.62
C ALA A 603 -27.93 28.91 18.06
N THR A 604 -28.79 29.31 17.12
CA THR A 604 -29.71 28.41 16.41
C THR A 604 -28.89 27.28 15.78
N VAL A 605 -29.01 26.07 16.32
CA VAL A 605 -28.41 24.84 15.84
C VAL A 605 -29.03 24.42 14.50
#